data_2ec4106dca182b4a8182096782737427
#
_entry.id   2ec4106dca182b4a8182096782737427
#
_cell.length_a   1.000
_cell.length_b   1.000
_cell.length_c   1.000
_cell.angle_alpha   90.00
_cell.angle_beta   90.00
_cell.angle_gamma   90.00
#
_symmetry.space_group_name_H-M   'P 1'
#
loop_
_entity.id
_entity.type
_entity.pdbx_description
1 polymer ?
#
loop_
_entity_poly.entity_id
_entity_poly.type
_entity_poly.pdbx_seq_one_letter_code
_entity_poly.pdbx_strand_id
1 'polypeptide(L)'
;MSFRLALAAAVVAGAAAIVPAALGDALYHSEHLALTPVGDAPLRSGFVENIHANGPNVYAHEVYVLNGALPNTTYGVTLLLHPNDPTCSGAALAVPTATLTTGVSGNGRADAVFDVGTVDAFGIRHATHGIVWTISGGGSTYTTTCTAVTLD
;
A
#
# COMPACT_ATOMS: atom_id res chain seq x y z
N MET A 1 56.22 -65.12 8.03
CA MET A 1 55.21 -64.32 8.72
C MET A 1 54.96 -63.04 7.91
N SER A 2 53.91 -63.01 7.11
CA SER A 2 53.61 -61.87 6.21
C SER A 2 52.34 -61.19 6.69
N PHE A 3 52.46 -59.98 7.24
CA PHE A 3 51.36 -59.13 7.64
C PHE A 3 50.80 -58.42 6.42
N ARG A 4 49.52 -58.68 6.07
CA ARG A 4 48.79 -57.95 5.07
C ARG A 4 48.01 -56.84 5.78
N LEU A 5 48.38 -55.57 5.55
CA LEU A 5 47.58 -54.40 5.93
C LEU A 5 46.42 -54.30 4.95
N ALA A 6 45.23 -54.35 5.49
CA ALA A 6 43.99 -53.99 4.73
C ALA A 6 43.72 -52.52 4.95
N LEU A 7 43.72 -51.73 3.85
CA LEU A 7 43.35 -50.30 3.84
C LEU A 7 41.86 -50.24 3.65
N ALA A 8 41.13 -49.77 4.68
CA ALA A 8 39.70 -49.49 4.59
C ALA A 8 39.53 -48.05 4.07
N ALA A 9 39.01 -47.94 2.88
CA ALA A 9 38.58 -46.63 2.30
C ALA A 9 37.21 -46.25 2.85
N ALA A 10 37.14 -45.20 3.65
CA ALA A 10 35.88 -44.61 4.11
C ALA A 10 35.34 -43.65 3.03
N VAL A 11 34.24 -44.04 2.39
CA VAL A 11 33.51 -43.16 1.47
C VAL A 11 32.64 -42.23 2.32
N VAL A 12 32.99 -40.95 2.43
CA VAL A 12 32.15 -39.90 3.00
C VAL A 12 31.14 -39.49 1.95
N ALA A 13 29.91 -39.96 2.07
CA ALA A 13 28.78 -39.47 1.28
C ALA A 13 28.38 -38.09 1.80
N GLY A 14 28.80 -37.05 1.10
CA GLY A 14 28.33 -35.68 1.36
C GLY A 14 26.85 -35.54 1.02
N ALA A 15 25.99 -35.46 2.03
CA ALA A 15 24.61 -35.06 1.84
C ALA A 15 24.60 -33.57 1.45
N ALA A 16 24.36 -33.29 0.17
CA ALA A 16 24.02 -31.93 -0.28
C ALA A 16 22.67 -31.57 0.33
N ALA A 17 22.67 -30.74 1.38
CA ALA A 17 21.47 -30.11 1.89
C ALA A 17 20.91 -29.20 0.78
N ILE A 18 19.81 -29.61 0.17
CA ILE A 18 19.01 -28.74 -0.68
C ILE A 18 18.37 -27.75 0.28
N VAL A 19 18.99 -26.57 0.39
CA VAL A 19 18.37 -25.43 1.07
C VAL A 19 17.19 -25.05 0.16
N PRO A 20 15.91 -25.13 0.63
CA PRO A 20 14.82 -24.60 -0.15
C PRO A 20 15.13 -23.13 -0.40
N ALA A 21 15.13 -22.72 -1.68
CA ALA A 21 15.16 -21.30 -2.01
C ALA A 21 14.04 -20.66 -1.21
N ALA A 22 14.37 -19.76 -0.29
CA ALA A 22 13.37 -18.93 0.37
C ALA A 22 12.58 -18.29 -0.76
N LEU A 23 11.29 -18.61 -0.84
CA LEU A 23 10.37 -17.90 -1.69
C LEU A 23 10.52 -16.44 -1.25
N GLY A 24 11.10 -15.61 -2.12
CA GLY A 24 11.39 -14.22 -1.78
C GLY A 24 10.13 -13.62 -1.17
N ASP A 25 10.26 -13.08 0.04
CA ASP A 25 9.17 -12.35 0.67
C ASP A 25 8.70 -11.30 -0.33
N ALA A 26 7.38 -11.23 -0.54
CA ALA A 26 6.80 -10.19 -1.38
C ALA A 26 7.34 -8.84 -0.91
N LEU A 27 8.00 -8.11 -1.81
CA LEU A 27 8.54 -6.81 -1.46
C LEU A 27 7.32 -5.87 -1.31
N TYR A 28 7.09 -5.40 -0.08
CA TYR A 28 6.05 -4.42 0.19
C TYR A 28 6.62 -3.02 0.00
N HIS A 29 5.89 -2.20 -0.75
CA HIS A 29 6.10 -0.77 -0.79
C HIS A 29 5.07 -0.11 0.12
N SER A 30 5.50 0.85 0.91
CA SER A 30 4.64 1.66 1.75
C SER A 30 4.95 3.13 1.51
N GLU A 31 3.92 3.91 1.23
CA GLU A 31 4.00 5.33 0.99
C GLU A 31 3.20 6.06 2.05
N HIS A 32 3.88 6.88 2.83
CA HIS A 32 3.26 7.74 3.85
C HIS A 32 3.04 9.14 3.31
N LEU A 33 1.79 9.48 3.02
CA LEU A 33 1.40 10.70 2.32
C LEU A 33 0.67 11.63 3.27
N ALA A 34 1.25 12.78 3.57
CA ALA A 34 0.64 13.77 4.42
C ALA A 34 -0.63 14.36 3.77
N LEU A 35 -1.68 14.50 4.57
CA LEU A 35 -2.88 15.23 4.21
C LEU A 35 -2.72 16.70 4.57
N THR A 36 -3.09 17.57 3.64
CA THR A 36 -3.14 19.02 3.82
C THR A 36 -4.58 19.50 3.73
N PRO A 37 -5.01 20.45 4.60
CA PRO A 37 -6.33 21.01 4.49
C PRO A 37 -6.47 21.89 3.24
N VAL A 38 -7.65 21.85 2.63
CA VAL A 38 -8.04 22.80 1.59
C VAL A 38 -8.73 23.98 2.26
N GLY A 39 -8.17 25.18 2.11
CA GLY A 39 -8.64 26.38 2.83
C GLY A 39 -8.37 26.29 4.34
N ASP A 40 -9.31 26.81 5.13
CA ASP A 40 -9.18 26.95 6.59
C ASP A 40 -9.72 25.73 7.39
N ALA A 41 -9.80 24.55 6.77
CA ALA A 41 -10.27 23.34 7.42
C ALA A 41 -9.34 22.94 8.58
N PRO A 42 -9.86 22.66 9.80
CA PRO A 42 -9.04 22.32 10.95
C PRO A 42 -8.39 20.95 10.76
N LEU A 43 -7.08 20.87 10.93
CA LEU A 43 -6.31 19.63 10.93
C LEU A 43 -5.02 19.83 11.70
N ARG A 44 -4.78 19.03 12.73
CA ARG A 44 -3.49 19.01 13.43
C ARG A 44 -2.47 18.14 12.67
N SER A 45 -2.91 16.98 12.22
CA SER A 45 -2.15 16.08 11.34
C SER A 45 -3.09 15.08 10.67
N GLY A 46 -2.70 14.58 9.52
CA GLY A 46 -3.41 13.52 8.82
C GLY A 46 -2.51 12.89 7.77
N PHE A 47 -2.79 11.65 7.43
CA PHE A 47 -2.04 10.96 6.39
C PHE A 47 -2.86 9.84 5.75
N VAL A 48 -2.42 9.46 4.59
CA VAL A 48 -2.76 8.20 3.92
C VAL A 48 -1.51 7.32 3.91
N GLU A 49 -1.63 6.11 4.41
CA GLU A 49 -0.62 5.06 4.24
C GLU A 49 -1.11 4.15 3.13
N ASN A 50 -0.40 4.14 2.00
CA ASN A 50 -0.67 3.24 0.89
C ASN A 50 0.35 2.12 0.90
N ILE A 51 -0.13 0.90 1.07
CA ILE A 51 0.69 -0.31 1.16
C ILE A 51 0.34 -1.20 -0.03
N HIS A 52 1.31 -1.52 -0.87
CA HIS A 52 1.13 -2.44 -1.98
C HIS A 52 2.28 -3.44 -2.05
N ALA A 53 2.00 -4.64 -2.52
CA ALA A 53 2.97 -5.71 -2.69
C ALA A 53 3.48 -5.74 -4.12
N ASN A 54 4.79 -5.95 -4.29
CA ASN A 54 5.36 -6.37 -5.56
C ASN A 54 5.31 -7.89 -5.64
N GLY A 55 4.69 -8.44 -6.67
CA GLY A 55 4.63 -9.87 -6.88
C GLY A 55 3.37 -10.34 -7.62
N PRO A 56 3.19 -11.67 -7.79
CA PRO A 56 2.09 -12.21 -8.57
C PRO A 56 0.70 -11.98 -7.97
N ASN A 57 0.62 -11.60 -6.70
CA ASN A 57 -0.62 -11.26 -6.01
C ASN A 57 -0.56 -9.79 -5.58
N VAL A 58 -0.87 -8.91 -6.52
CA VAL A 58 -0.92 -7.47 -6.26
C VAL A 58 -2.21 -7.13 -5.53
N TYR A 59 -2.10 -6.39 -4.46
CA TYR A 59 -3.22 -5.73 -3.77
C TYR A 59 -2.74 -4.39 -3.21
N ALA A 60 -3.67 -3.48 -2.98
CA ALA A 60 -3.42 -2.27 -2.23
C ALA A 60 -4.20 -2.32 -0.92
N HIS A 61 -3.56 -1.91 0.17
CA HIS A 61 -4.16 -1.68 1.47
C HIS A 61 -3.91 -0.23 1.86
N GLU A 62 -4.96 0.52 2.02
CA GLU A 62 -4.88 1.94 2.36
C GLU A 62 -5.38 2.17 3.77
N VAL A 63 -4.67 2.99 4.53
CA VAL A 63 -5.05 3.44 5.88
C VAL A 63 -5.16 4.95 5.87
N TYR A 64 -6.26 5.47 6.36
CA TYR A 64 -6.58 6.88 6.42
C TYR A 64 -6.65 7.35 7.86
N VAL A 65 -5.95 8.43 8.18
CA VAL A 65 -5.90 8.98 9.54
C VAL A 65 -6.12 10.49 9.51
N LEU A 66 -7.04 10.95 10.35
CA LEU A 66 -7.24 12.37 10.66
C LEU A 66 -7.04 12.59 12.16
N ASN A 67 -6.31 13.66 12.53
CA ASN A 67 -6.13 14.09 13.90
C ASN A 67 -6.43 15.60 14.01
N GLY A 68 -7.35 15.97 14.89
CA GLY A 68 -7.74 17.36 15.10
C GLY A 68 -8.53 17.97 13.95
N ALA A 69 -9.25 17.14 13.18
CA ALA A 69 -10.26 17.57 12.22
C ALA A 69 -11.56 17.99 12.93
N LEU A 70 -12.64 18.27 12.20
CA LEU A 70 -13.93 18.59 12.86
C LEU A 70 -14.40 17.40 13.71
N PRO A 71 -14.81 17.63 14.97
CA PRO A 71 -15.32 16.57 15.85
C PRO A 71 -16.63 15.97 15.35
N ASN A 72 -16.87 14.69 15.69
CA ASN A 72 -18.10 13.96 15.40
C ASN A 72 -18.59 14.11 13.95
N THR A 73 -17.66 14.13 13.01
CA THR A 73 -17.92 14.38 11.59
C THR A 73 -17.60 13.14 10.76
N THR A 74 -18.50 12.81 9.84
CA THR A 74 -18.30 11.73 8.88
C THR A 74 -17.74 12.30 7.57
N TYR A 75 -16.68 11.69 7.09
CA TYR A 75 -15.97 12.04 5.86
C TYR A 75 -16.04 10.89 4.87
N GLY A 76 -16.25 11.19 3.59
CA GLY A 76 -16.01 10.28 2.49
C GLY A 76 -14.55 10.34 2.05
N VAL A 77 -13.95 9.18 1.84
CA VAL A 77 -12.60 9.06 1.25
C VAL A 77 -12.75 8.72 -0.22
N THR A 78 -12.08 9.46 -1.07
CA THR A 78 -12.08 9.28 -2.52
C THR A 78 -10.64 9.26 -3.04
N LEU A 79 -10.31 8.24 -3.77
CA LEU A 79 -9.09 8.14 -4.55
C LEU A 79 -9.34 8.73 -5.95
N LEU A 80 -8.54 9.71 -6.34
CA LEU A 80 -8.52 10.27 -7.69
C LEU A 80 -7.41 9.58 -8.47
N LEU A 81 -7.79 8.65 -9.33
CA LEU A 81 -6.88 7.89 -10.18
C LEU A 81 -6.70 8.61 -11.52
N HIS A 82 -5.47 8.92 -11.89
CA HIS A 82 -5.06 9.46 -13.18
C HIS A 82 -4.39 8.37 -14.01
N PRO A 83 -5.13 7.65 -14.88
CA PRO A 83 -4.60 6.49 -15.59
C PRO A 83 -3.46 6.87 -16.53
N ASN A 84 -2.29 6.19 -16.39
CA ASN A 84 -1.08 6.42 -17.18
C ASN A 84 -0.56 7.88 -17.15
N ASP A 85 -0.91 8.63 -16.11
CA ASP A 85 -0.46 9.99 -15.90
C ASP A 85 0.11 10.16 -14.49
N PRO A 86 1.40 9.88 -14.29
CA PRO A 86 2.06 9.94 -12.97
C PRO A 86 2.18 11.37 -12.41
N THR A 87 1.81 12.38 -13.19
CA THR A 87 1.88 13.81 -12.80
C THR A 87 0.54 14.37 -12.36
N CYS A 88 -0.54 13.60 -12.44
CA CYS A 88 -1.92 14.01 -12.14
C CYS A 88 -2.38 15.26 -12.90
N SER A 89 -1.91 15.46 -14.12
CA SER A 89 -2.22 16.65 -14.94
C SER A 89 -3.48 16.47 -15.78
N GLY A 90 -3.87 15.24 -16.07
CA GLY A 90 -5.01 14.88 -16.91
C GLY A 90 -6.30 14.63 -16.11
N ALA A 91 -7.29 14.06 -16.81
CA ALA A 91 -8.56 13.69 -16.18
C ALA A 91 -8.37 12.58 -15.13
N ALA A 92 -9.07 12.71 -14.00
CA ALA A 92 -9.10 11.71 -12.95
C ALA A 92 -10.38 10.89 -12.98
N LEU A 93 -10.26 9.62 -12.61
CA LEU A 93 -11.37 8.77 -12.23
C LEU A 93 -11.53 8.83 -10.72
N ALA A 94 -12.69 9.25 -10.23
CA ALA A 94 -12.98 9.31 -8.80
C ALA A 94 -13.50 7.95 -8.31
N VAL A 95 -12.80 7.34 -7.37
CA VAL A 95 -13.12 6.04 -6.78
C VAL A 95 -13.38 6.23 -5.29
N PRO A 96 -14.64 6.16 -4.80
CA PRO A 96 -14.92 6.12 -3.37
C PRO A 96 -14.32 4.86 -2.74
N THR A 97 -13.53 5.02 -1.68
CA THR A 97 -12.78 3.90 -1.07
C THR A 97 -13.25 3.57 0.34
N ALA A 98 -13.55 4.58 1.15
CA ALA A 98 -13.93 4.37 2.54
C ALA A 98 -14.81 5.51 3.08
N THR A 99 -15.31 5.29 4.28
CA THR A 99 -15.92 6.33 5.12
C THR A 99 -15.20 6.37 6.45
N LEU A 100 -14.80 7.57 6.90
CA LEU A 100 -14.10 7.80 8.14
C LEU A 100 -14.97 8.71 9.05
N THR A 101 -15.12 8.34 10.31
CA THR A 101 -15.83 9.17 11.29
C THR A 101 -14.88 9.57 12.42
N THR A 102 -14.84 10.86 12.72
CA THR A 102 -14.06 11.41 13.83
C THR A 102 -14.84 11.35 15.14
N GLY A 103 -14.13 11.12 16.23
CA GLY A 103 -14.68 11.25 17.59
C GLY A 103 -14.71 12.69 18.07
N VAL A 104 -15.00 12.86 19.37
CA VAL A 104 -15.10 14.17 20.06
C VAL A 104 -13.79 14.99 20.01
N SER A 105 -12.65 14.35 19.83
CA SER A 105 -11.33 14.99 19.71
C SER A 105 -10.97 15.36 18.26
N GLY A 106 -11.85 15.09 17.29
CA GLY A 106 -11.55 15.28 15.88
C GLY A 106 -10.58 14.23 15.30
N ASN A 107 -10.37 13.10 16.01
CA ASN A 107 -9.51 12.02 15.54
C ASN A 107 -10.36 10.91 14.94
N GLY A 108 -9.92 10.36 13.81
CA GLY A 108 -10.57 9.25 13.12
C GLY A 108 -9.60 8.42 12.31
N ARG A 109 -9.99 7.17 12.07
CA ARG A 109 -9.25 6.23 11.22
C ARG A 109 -10.23 5.38 10.43
N ALA A 110 -9.87 5.07 9.20
CA ALA A 110 -10.51 4.04 8.38
C ALA A 110 -9.45 3.34 7.54
N ASP A 111 -9.82 2.24 6.93
CA ASP A 111 -8.97 1.50 5.98
C ASP A 111 -9.81 0.97 4.82
N ALA A 112 -9.15 0.69 3.71
CA ALA A 112 -9.69 0.01 2.55
C ALA A 112 -8.68 -1.01 2.03
N VAL A 113 -9.19 -2.15 1.56
CA VAL A 113 -8.37 -3.20 0.93
C VAL A 113 -8.88 -3.41 -0.48
N PHE A 114 -7.96 -3.37 -1.44
CA PHE A 114 -8.24 -3.64 -2.84
C PHE A 114 -7.61 -4.99 -3.20
N ASP A 115 -8.44 -5.97 -3.49
CA ASP A 115 -7.99 -7.27 -3.95
C ASP A 115 -7.54 -7.22 -5.42
N VAL A 116 -6.91 -8.31 -5.87
CA VAL A 116 -6.40 -8.43 -7.25
C VAL A 116 -7.52 -8.26 -8.27
N GLY A 117 -8.71 -8.80 -8.01
CA GLY A 117 -9.85 -8.69 -8.91
C GLY A 117 -10.34 -7.25 -9.06
N THR A 118 -10.35 -6.48 -7.97
CA THR A 118 -10.67 -5.05 -8.00
C THR A 118 -9.64 -4.27 -8.82
N VAL A 119 -8.36 -4.51 -8.61
CA VAL A 119 -7.26 -3.85 -9.34
C VAL A 119 -7.32 -4.19 -10.83
N ASP A 120 -7.58 -5.45 -11.18
CA ASP A 120 -7.73 -5.90 -12.57
C ASP A 120 -8.96 -5.26 -13.25
N ALA A 121 -10.06 -5.10 -12.53
CA ALA A 121 -11.27 -4.46 -13.06
C ALA A 121 -11.07 -3.00 -13.47
N PHE A 122 -10.15 -2.29 -12.79
CA PHE A 122 -9.76 -0.93 -13.18
C PHE A 122 -8.70 -0.88 -14.30
N GLY A 123 -8.10 -2.02 -14.67
CA GLY A 123 -7.08 -2.09 -15.72
C GLY A 123 -5.80 -1.32 -15.37
N ILE A 124 -5.44 -1.25 -14.08
CA ILE A 124 -4.36 -0.40 -13.57
C ILE A 124 -3.09 -1.17 -13.22
N ARG A 125 -3.01 -2.46 -13.55
CA ARG A 125 -1.78 -3.25 -13.35
C ARG A 125 -0.74 -2.96 -14.43
N HIS A 126 0.52 -3.15 -14.06
CA HIS A 126 1.69 -3.06 -14.93
C HIS A 126 1.90 -1.67 -15.58
N ALA A 127 1.34 -0.64 -14.97
CA ALA A 127 1.53 0.75 -15.42
C ALA A 127 1.66 1.69 -14.22
N THR A 128 2.32 2.82 -14.43
CA THR A 128 2.42 3.88 -13.41
C THR A 128 1.29 4.87 -13.57
N HIS A 129 0.58 5.12 -12.49
CA HIS A 129 -0.56 6.02 -12.42
C HIS A 129 -0.28 7.14 -11.43
N GLY A 130 -0.87 8.32 -11.64
CA GLY A 130 -0.92 9.36 -10.63
C GLY A 130 -2.13 9.13 -9.72
N ILE A 131 -1.93 9.27 -8.43
CA ILE A 131 -2.99 9.12 -7.44
C ILE A 131 -2.99 10.30 -6.49
N VAL A 132 -4.18 10.82 -6.20
CA VAL A 132 -4.45 11.82 -5.16
C VAL A 132 -5.58 11.29 -4.29
N TRP A 133 -5.40 11.30 -2.98
CA TRP A 133 -6.48 10.99 -2.03
C TRP A 133 -7.13 12.27 -1.55
N THR A 134 -8.45 12.27 -1.48
CA THR A 134 -9.25 13.33 -0.90
C THR A 134 -10.15 12.78 0.20
N ILE A 135 -10.24 13.50 1.33
CA ILE A 135 -11.10 13.15 2.45
C ILE A 135 -11.99 14.36 2.71
N SER A 136 -13.30 14.22 2.43
CA SER A 136 -14.24 15.36 2.47
C SER A 136 -15.47 15.08 3.31
N GLY A 137 -15.87 16.05 4.14
CA GLY A 137 -17.05 15.97 4.99
C GLY A 137 -17.20 17.19 5.89
N GLY A 138 -18.41 17.49 6.34
CA GLY A 138 -18.68 18.62 7.22
C GLY A 138 -18.25 19.99 6.69
N GLY A 139 -18.17 20.16 5.38
CA GLY A 139 -17.66 21.39 4.76
C GLY A 139 -16.13 21.51 4.73
N SER A 140 -15.41 20.49 5.17
CA SER A 140 -13.93 20.44 5.17
C SER A 140 -13.44 19.43 4.15
N THR A 141 -12.30 19.71 3.53
CA THR A 141 -11.60 18.79 2.60
C THR A 141 -10.11 18.76 2.93
N TYR A 142 -9.54 17.57 2.88
CA TYR A 142 -8.11 17.28 3.04
C TYR A 142 -7.63 16.53 1.83
N THR A 143 -6.42 16.80 1.37
CA THR A 143 -5.87 16.18 0.15
C THR A 143 -4.40 15.84 0.32
N THR A 144 -3.95 14.79 -0.36
CA THR A 144 -2.52 14.52 -0.53
C THR A 144 -1.98 15.27 -1.74
N THR A 145 -0.66 15.31 -1.89
CA THR A 145 -0.03 15.61 -3.19
C THR A 145 -0.23 14.45 -4.16
N CYS A 146 -0.06 14.72 -5.45
CA CYS A 146 0.01 13.68 -6.48
C CYS A 146 1.16 12.71 -6.20
N THR A 147 0.89 11.43 -6.24
CA THR A 147 1.87 10.35 -6.01
C THR A 147 1.81 9.39 -7.18
N ALA A 148 2.98 9.06 -7.73
CA ALA A 148 3.10 8.06 -8.78
C ALA A 148 3.14 6.66 -8.15
N VAL A 149 2.20 5.80 -8.51
CA VAL A 149 2.08 4.43 -8.00
C VAL A 149 2.11 3.45 -9.17
N THR A 150 2.90 2.38 -9.03
CA THR A 150 2.95 1.27 -9.98
C THR A 150 2.46 0.02 -9.26
N LEU A 151 1.46 -0.65 -9.82
CA LEU A 151 0.94 -1.93 -9.33
C LEU A 151 1.40 -3.03 -10.29
N ASP A 152 2.25 -3.95 -9.81
CA ASP A 152 2.88 -5.03 -10.60
C ASP A 152 2.16 -6.38 -10.48
#